data_df3def3584eccfe1d2d815af3bafd66a
#
_entry.id   df3def3584eccfe1d2d815af3bafd66a
#
_cell.length_a   1.000
_cell.length_b   1.000
_cell.length_c   1.000
_cell.angle_alpha   90.00
_cell.angle_beta   90.00
_cell.angle_gamma   90.00
#
_symmetry.space_group_name_H-M   'P 1'
#
loop_
_entity.id
_entity.type
_entity.pdbx_description
1 polymer ?
#
loop_
_entity_poly.entity_id
_entity_poly.type
_entity_poly.pdbx_seq_one_letter_code
_entity_poly.pdbx_strand_id
1 'polypeptide(L)'
;MPYSGQRVAVDGILIPNGTILPNEKGGVFDFWSSPKKLGANLTSPDLVGGCGTNCTGYDTCWLVNRDQNGPYDWRESGPVATVASPFSGIQIDIFTDQQAFQIYTCPGQDCELHSILAKKNLLTCPNSYTKHQRDSGLLQPD
;
A
#
# COMPACT_ATOMS: atom_id res chain seq x y z
N MET A 1 -2.42 10.43 -3.70
CA MET A 1 -2.54 10.75 -2.23
C MET A 1 -1.99 12.16 -1.98
N PRO A 2 -2.73 13.21 -2.31
CA PRO A 2 -2.18 14.58 -2.40
C PRO A 2 -1.70 15.17 -1.06
N TYR A 3 -2.19 14.66 0.05
CA TYR A 3 -1.87 15.19 1.38
C TYR A 3 -0.85 14.34 2.16
N SER A 4 -0.29 13.30 1.58
CA SER A 4 0.50 12.30 2.29
C SER A 4 2.01 12.59 2.30
N GLY A 5 2.39 13.86 2.53
CA GLY A 5 3.80 14.27 2.62
C GLY A 5 4.53 13.76 3.86
N GLN A 6 3.84 13.15 4.81
CA GLN A 6 4.40 12.62 6.05
C GLN A 6 3.79 11.27 6.43
N ARG A 7 4.50 10.51 7.25
CA ARG A 7 4.06 9.23 7.78
C ARG A 7 4.46 9.06 9.25
N VAL A 8 3.76 8.18 9.94
CA VAL A 8 4.15 7.73 11.28
C VAL A 8 5.34 6.79 11.17
N ALA A 9 6.38 7.03 11.97
CA ALA A 9 7.51 6.11 12.09
C ALA A 9 7.13 4.94 13.01
N VAL A 10 7.59 3.76 12.63
CA VAL A 10 7.41 2.52 13.38
C VAL A 10 8.76 1.88 13.67
N ASP A 11 8.83 1.03 14.68
CA ASP A 11 9.98 0.19 14.97
C ASP A 11 9.99 -1.09 14.11
N GLY A 12 10.95 -1.99 14.35
CA GLY A 12 11.12 -3.23 13.57
C GLY A 12 9.98 -4.24 13.72
N ILE A 13 9.03 -4.02 14.64
CA ILE A 13 7.81 -4.83 14.83
C ILE A 13 6.53 -4.02 14.55
N LEU A 14 6.68 -2.91 13.81
CA LEU A 14 5.61 -2.04 13.36
C LEU A 14 4.86 -1.27 14.45
N ILE A 15 5.47 -1.08 15.62
CA ILE A 15 4.89 -0.26 16.68
C ILE A 15 5.29 1.21 16.47
N PRO A 16 4.33 2.15 16.48
CA PRO A 16 4.63 3.58 16.40
C PRO A 16 5.57 4.04 17.52
N ASN A 17 6.63 4.75 17.16
CA ASN A 17 7.62 5.25 18.13
C ASN A 17 7.45 6.73 18.49
N GLY A 18 6.36 7.35 18.04
CA GLY A 18 6.04 8.77 18.30
C GLY A 18 6.69 9.76 17.34
N THR A 19 7.51 9.30 16.40
CA THR A 19 8.17 10.16 15.41
C THR A 19 7.32 10.28 14.12
N ILE A 20 7.31 11.47 13.53
CA ILE A 20 6.75 11.72 12.21
C ILE A 20 7.90 11.90 11.22
N LEU A 21 7.88 11.15 10.14
CA LEU A 21 8.88 11.18 9.08
C LEU A 21 8.33 11.87 7.83
N PRO A 22 9.12 12.70 7.14
CA PRO A 22 8.76 13.20 5.83
C PRO A 22 8.76 12.07 4.78
N ASN A 23 7.93 12.22 3.77
CA ASN A 23 7.95 11.37 2.58
C ASN A 23 8.67 12.13 1.47
N GLU A 24 9.96 11.88 1.35
CA GLU A 24 10.81 12.55 0.38
C GLU A 24 10.31 12.35 -1.05
N LYS A 25 10.33 13.44 -1.83
CA LYS A 25 9.95 13.39 -3.24
C LYS A 25 10.83 12.42 -4.02
N GLY A 26 10.21 11.51 -4.76
CA GLY A 26 10.90 10.43 -5.48
C GLY A 26 11.24 9.22 -4.62
N GLY A 27 11.07 9.28 -3.30
CA GLY A 27 11.29 8.17 -2.39
C GLY A 27 10.22 7.09 -2.48
N VAL A 28 10.44 5.97 -1.79
CA VAL A 28 9.54 4.81 -1.80
C VAL A 28 8.16 5.14 -1.24
N PHE A 29 8.06 6.08 -0.30
CA PHE A 29 6.81 6.54 0.33
C PHE A 29 6.16 7.73 -0.37
N ASP A 30 6.74 8.21 -1.47
CA ASP A 30 6.18 9.31 -2.23
C ASP A 30 5.01 8.84 -3.10
N PHE A 31 3.79 9.07 -2.61
CA PHE A 31 2.55 8.94 -3.35
C PHE A 31 1.82 10.30 -3.45
N TRP A 32 2.46 11.38 -3.00
CA TRP A 32 1.87 12.71 -2.96
C TRP A 32 2.31 13.59 -4.13
N SER A 33 3.54 13.45 -4.61
CA SER A 33 4.09 14.33 -5.66
C SER A 33 3.60 13.96 -7.06
N SER A 34 3.32 12.68 -7.30
CA SER A 34 2.76 12.20 -8.57
C SER A 34 2.14 10.81 -8.40
N PRO A 35 1.15 10.44 -9.24
CA PRO A 35 0.63 9.08 -9.28
C PRO A 35 1.72 8.10 -9.65
N LYS A 36 1.81 6.97 -8.93
CA LYS A 36 2.69 5.86 -9.27
C LYS A 36 2.04 4.51 -8.95
N LYS A 37 2.53 3.46 -9.58
CA LYS A 37 2.08 2.10 -9.28
C LYS A 37 2.43 1.74 -7.85
N LEU A 38 1.51 1.13 -7.12
CA LEU A 38 1.73 0.69 -5.74
C LEU A 38 2.93 -0.29 -5.64
N GLY A 39 3.09 -1.15 -6.64
CA GLY A 39 4.20 -2.10 -6.73
C GLY A 39 5.53 -1.55 -7.27
N ALA A 40 5.63 -0.25 -7.63
CA ALA A 40 6.81 0.29 -8.30
C ALA A 40 8.11 0.15 -7.50
N ASN A 41 8.02 0.13 -6.17
CA ASN A 41 9.18 0.12 -5.27
C ASN A 41 9.33 -1.20 -4.50
N LEU A 42 8.58 -2.26 -4.82
CA LEU A 42 8.62 -3.52 -4.06
C LEU A 42 9.98 -4.24 -4.10
N THR A 43 10.87 -3.85 -5.02
CA THR A 43 12.25 -4.34 -5.08
C THR A 43 13.25 -3.42 -4.37
N SER A 44 12.78 -2.29 -3.81
CA SER A 44 13.66 -1.36 -3.11
C SER A 44 14.08 -1.92 -1.75
N PRO A 45 15.38 -1.83 -1.40
CA PRO A 45 15.84 -2.19 -0.06
C PRO A 45 15.19 -1.34 1.03
N ASP A 46 14.75 -0.12 0.72
CA ASP A 46 14.10 0.79 1.67
C ASP A 46 12.69 0.33 2.09
N LEU A 47 12.13 -0.66 1.40
CA LEU A 47 10.85 -1.28 1.78
C LEU A 47 10.98 -2.63 2.48
N VAL A 48 12.21 -3.13 2.64
CA VAL A 48 12.45 -4.36 3.41
C VAL A 48 12.09 -4.09 4.88
N GLY A 49 11.22 -4.90 5.43
CA GLY A 49 10.66 -4.69 6.78
C GLY A 49 9.48 -3.71 6.85
N GLY A 50 9.10 -3.07 5.74
CA GLY A 50 8.03 -2.08 5.70
C GLY A 50 6.62 -2.61 5.96
N CYS A 51 6.45 -3.93 5.99
CA CYS A 51 5.22 -4.62 6.38
C CYS A 51 5.49 -5.75 7.39
N GLY A 52 6.56 -5.66 8.15
CA GLY A 52 6.98 -6.63 9.17
C GLY A 52 8.27 -7.38 8.81
N THR A 53 8.70 -8.24 9.69
CA THR A 53 9.93 -9.02 9.54
C THR A 53 9.90 -9.84 8.24
N ASN A 54 10.95 -9.70 7.41
CA ASN A 54 11.08 -10.38 6.11
C ASN A 54 9.97 -10.06 5.09
N CYS A 55 9.24 -9.00 5.29
CA CYS A 55 8.18 -8.53 4.40
C CYS A 55 8.66 -7.30 3.62
N THR A 56 8.46 -7.28 2.30
CA THR A 56 8.71 -6.10 1.46
C THR A 56 7.39 -5.55 0.96
N GLY A 57 7.01 -4.37 1.44
CA GLY A 57 5.73 -3.76 1.13
C GLY A 57 5.41 -2.63 2.09
N TYR A 58 4.16 -2.22 2.08
CA TYR A 58 3.67 -1.15 2.94
C TYR A 58 2.74 -1.70 4.02
N ASP A 59 3.00 -1.34 5.25
CA ASP A 59 2.08 -1.31 6.37
C ASP A 59 2.31 0.04 7.07
N THR A 60 1.83 1.09 6.43
CA THR A 60 2.24 2.46 6.73
C THR A 60 1.03 3.32 6.99
N CYS A 61 1.13 4.13 8.03
CA CYS A 61 0.18 5.17 8.37
C CYS A 61 0.64 6.51 7.79
N TRP A 62 -0.06 7.01 6.76
CA TRP A 62 0.17 8.33 6.18
C TRP A 62 -0.67 9.38 6.87
N LEU A 63 -0.05 10.53 7.19
CA LEU A 63 -0.79 11.68 7.69
C LEU A 63 -1.51 12.39 6.55
N VAL A 64 -2.69 12.88 6.84
CA VAL A 64 -3.47 13.72 5.92
C VAL A 64 -3.22 15.18 6.26
N ASN A 65 -2.20 15.76 5.64
CA ASN A 65 -1.80 17.15 5.85
C ASN A 65 -2.66 18.08 4.97
N ARG A 66 -3.93 18.28 5.34
CA ARG A 66 -4.78 19.26 4.68
C ARG A 66 -4.32 20.66 4.95
N ASP A 67 -4.53 21.54 3.98
CA ASP A 67 -4.34 22.98 4.18
C ASP A 67 -5.32 23.46 5.27
N GLN A 68 -4.77 24.08 6.31
CA GLN A 68 -5.54 24.66 7.42
C GLN A 68 -6.43 25.83 6.94
N ASN A 69 -6.10 26.44 5.80
CA ASN A 69 -6.88 27.49 5.14
C ASN A 69 -7.77 26.96 4.02
N GLY A 70 -7.79 25.63 3.82
CA GLY A 70 -8.61 24.99 2.80
C GLY A 70 -10.10 24.92 3.17
N PRO A 71 -10.91 24.26 2.35
CA PRO A 71 -12.34 24.09 2.63
C PRO A 71 -12.59 23.48 4.01
N TYR A 72 -13.52 24.06 4.75
CA TYR A 72 -13.88 23.55 6.08
C TYR A 72 -14.50 22.14 6.02
N ASP A 73 -15.26 21.85 4.95
CA ASP A 73 -15.80 20.51 4.73
C ASP A 73 -14.75 19.62 4.05
N TRP A 74 -14.36 18.53 4.71
CA TRP A 74 -13.41 17.56 4.18
C TRP A 74 -13.87 16.94 2.84
N ARG A 75 -15.17 16.94 2.54
CA ARG A 75 -15.73 16.45 1.28
C ARG A 75 -15.36 17.34 0.11
N GLU A 76 -15.21 18.65 0.36
CA GLU A 76 -14.83 19.64 -0.65
C GLU A 76 -13.31 19.66 -0.89
N SER A 77 -12.52 19.11 0.04
CA SER A 77 -11.06 19.03 -0.08
C SER A 77 -10.57 18.01 -1.13
N GLY A 78 -11.48 17.25 -1.73
CA GLY A 78 -11.13 16.17 -2.64
C GLY A 78 -10.68 14.89 -1.93
N PRO A 79 -10.38 13.82 -2.68
CA PRO A 79 -10.01 12.53 -2.11
C PRO A 79 -8.64 12.58 -1.44
N VAL A 80 -8.49 11.94 -0.29
CA VAL A 80 -7.19 11.75 0.39
C VAL A 80 -6.34 10.71 -0.32
N ALA A 81 -6.98 9.75 -0.98
CA ALA A 81 -6.32 8.78 -1.82
C ALA A 81 -7.21 8.38 -2.99
N THR A 82 -6.58 8.15 -4.14
CA THR A 82 -7.20 7.57 -5.32
C THR A 82 -6.41 6.33 -5.72
N VAL A 83 -7.09 5.22 -5.90
CA VAL A 83 -6.51 3.98 -6.42
C VAL A 83 -7.25 3.63 -7.71
N ALA A 84 -6.50 3.45 -8.79
CA ALA A 84 -7.07 3.12 -10.09
C ALA A 84 -6.33 1.94 -10.73
N SER A 85 -7.08 1.08 -11.39
CA SER A 85 -6.54 0.00 -12.21
C SER A 85 -6.82 0.30 -13.68
N PRO A 86 -5.81 0.60 -14.49
CA PRO A 86 -6.00 0.82 -15.92
C PRO A 86 -6.44 -0.47 -16.65
N PHE A 87 -6.21 -1.63 -16.05
CA PHE A 87 -6.61 -2.91 -16.61
C PHE A 87 -8.12 -3.17 -16.47
N SER A 88 -8.69 -2.92 -15.28
CA SER A 88 -10.13 -3.14 -15.03
C SER A 88 -10.99 -1.90 -15.31
N GLY A 89 -10.37 -0.72 -15.44
CA GLY A 89 -11.07 0.56 -15.50
C GLY A 89 -11.69 1.00 -14.16
N ILE A 90 -11.45 0.26 -13.07
CA ILE A 90 -12.01 0.59 -11.77
C ILE A 90 -11.13 1.65 -11.11
N GLN A 91 -11.76 2.69 -10.59
CA GLN A 91 -11.17 3.70 -9.73
C GLN A 91 -11.92 3.75 -8.40
N ILE A 92 -11.17 3.93 -7.32
CA ILE A 92 -11.67 4.14 -5.96
C ILE A 92 -11.10 5.45 -5.46
N ASP A 93 -11.98 6.38 -5.11
CA ASP A 93 -11.65 7.63 -4.46
C ASP A 93 -12.05 7.55 -2.99
N ILE A 94 -11.11 7.84 -2.10
CA ILE A 94 -11.27 7.72 -0.65
C ILE A 94 -11.35 9.11 -0.06
N PHE A 95 -12.44 9.38 0.64
CA PHE A 95 -12.69 10.61 1.38
C PHE A 95 -12.79 10.29 2.87
N THR A 96 -12.23 11.12 3.72
CA THR A 96 -12.29 10.97 5.17
C THR A 96 -12.04 12.28 5.86
N ASP A 97 -12.61 12.46 7.05
CA ASP A 97 -12.31 13.53 7.99
C ASP A 97 -11.11 13.21 8.90
N GLN A 98 -10.63 11.98 8.85
CA GLN A 98 -9.52 11.53 9.69
C GLN A 98 -8.21 12.23 9.32
N GLN A 99 -7.32 12.35 10.31
CA GLN A 99 -6.01 12.99 10.14
C GLN A 99 -4.95 12.03 9.58
N ALA A 100 -5.27 10.77 9.45
CA ALA A 100 -4.36 9.75 8.93
C ALA A 100 -5.15 8.59 8.31
N PHE A 101 -4.49 7.80 7.46
CA PHE A 101 -5.01 6.55 6.93
C PHE A 101 -3.89 5.53 6.78
N GLN A 102 -4.23 4.26 6.92
CA GLN A 102 -3.32 3.14 6.78
C GLN A 102 -3.45 2.52 5.40
N ILE A 103 -2.31 2.22 4.77
CA ILE A 103 -2.26 1.32 3.61
C ILE A 103 -1.46 0.10 4.00
N TYR A 104 -2.08 -1.05 3.79
CA TYR A 104 -1.46 -2.35 3.93
C TYR A 104 -1.42 -3.05 2.57
N THR A 105 -0.23 -3.46 2.16
CA THR A 105 -0.04 -4.34 1.01
C THR A 105 0.30 -5.72 1.52
N CYS A 106 -0.46 -6.73 1.13
CA CYS A 106 -0.30 -8.12 1.58
C CYS A 106 0.76 -8.89 0.76
N PRO A 107 2.05 -8.62 0.83
CA PRO A 107 3.02 -9.40 0.07
C PRO A 107 3.37 -10.75 0.73
N GLY A 108 2.79 -11.07 1.89
CA GLY A 108 3.15 -12.23 2.69
C GLY A 108 2.00 -13.09 3.23
N GLN A 109 0.75 -12.73 2.98
CA GLN A 109 -0.38 -13.58 3.35
C GLN A 109 -0.89 -14.34 2.14
N ASP A 110 -1.41 -15.55 2.38
CA ASP A 110 -1.88 -16.48 1.36
C ASP A 110 -2.59 -15.77 0.21
N CYS A 111 -1.94 -15.78 -0.95
CA CYS A 111 -2.48 -15.23 -2.19
C CYS A 111 -3.67 -16.05 -2.73
N GLU A 112 -4.48 -16.70 -1.90
CA GLU A 112 -5.60 -17.49 -2.39
C GLU A 112 -6.60 -16.60 -3.14
N LEU A 113 -6.94 -15.46 -2.57
CA LEU A 113 -7.71 -14.45 -3.28
C LEU A 113 -6.93 -13.87 -4.46
N HIS A 114 -5.61 -13.70 -4.30
CA HIS A 114 -4.69 -13.29 -5.36
C HIS A 114 -4.54 -14.33 -6.45
N SER A 115 -4.64 -15.64 -6.16
CA SER A 115 -4.56 -16.67 -7.20
C SER A 115 -5.76 -16.64 -8.15
N ILE A 116 -6.93 -16.30 -7.63
CA ILE A 116 -8.14 -16.09 -8.44
C ILE A 116 -8.00 -14.83 -9.31
N LEU A 117 -7.42 -13.76 -8.76
CA LEU A 117 -7.20 -12.50 -9.47
C LEU A 117 -5.99 -12.57 -10.41
N ALA A 118 -4.93 -13.31 -10.05
CA ALA A 118 -3.77 -13.54 -10.90
C ALA A 118 -4.08 -14.45 -12.09
N LYS A 119 -4.95 -15.45 -11.95
CA LYS A 119 -5.48 -16.22 -13.08
C LYS A 119 -6.24 -15.36 -14.10
N LYS A 120 -6.67 -14.17 -13.69
CA LYS A 120 -7.30 -13.14 -14.55
C LYS A 120 -6.34 -12.01 -14.94
N ASN A 121 -5.02 -12.17 -14.73
CA ASN A 121 -3.99 -11.14 -14.97
C ASN A 121 -4.26 -9.81 -14.23
N LEU A 122 -4.97 -9.84 -13.10
CA LEU A 122 -5.34 -8.64 -12.36
C LEU A 122 -4.28 -8.21 -11.34
N LEU A 123 -3.46 -9.17 -10.86
CA LEU A 123 -2.36 -8.90 -9.93
C LEU A 123 -1.25 -9.93 -10.15
N THR A 124 0.01 -9.52 -10.06
CA THR A 124 1.16 -10.43 -10.05
C THR A 124 1.65 -10.59 -8.62
N CYS A 125 1.53 -11.80 -8.05
CA CYS A 125 2.27 -12.15 -6.85
C CYS A 125 3.76 -12.37 -7.21
N PRO A 126 4.72 -11.97 -6.36
CA PRO A 126 6.13 -12.28 -6.57
C PRO A 126 6.35 -13.80 -6.67
N ASN A 127 7.24 -14.23 -7.57
CA ASN A 127 7.50 -15.65 -7.90
C ASN A 127 7.88 -16.57 -6.71
N SER A 128 8.24 -16.01 -5.55
CA SER A 128 8.57 -16.79 -4.35
C SER A 128 7.38 -17.61 -3.79
N TYR A 129 6.16 -17.18 -4.07
CA TYR A 129 4.96 -17.86 -3.56
C TYR A 129 4.50 -19.04 -4.43
N THR A 130 4.81 -19.02 -5.72
CA THR A 130 4.46 -20.13 -6.62
C THR A 130 5.24 -21.40 -6.32
N LYS A 131 6.35 -21.33 -5.57
CA LYS A 131 7.17 -22.48 -5.22
C LYS A 131 6.58 -23.27 -4.05
N HIS A 132 5.97 -22.56 -3.07
CA HIS A 132 5.34 -23.20 -1.91
C HIS A 132 4.03 -23.92 -2.27
N GLN A 133 3.28 -23.36 -3.23
CA GLN A 133 2.02 -24.00 -3.68
C GLN A 133 2.24 -25.27 -4.52
N ARG A 134 3.43 -25.46 -5.10
CA ARG A 134 3.76 -26.67 -5.85
C ARG A 134 4.19 -27.85 -4.96
N ASP A 135 4.68 -27.55 -3.76
CA ASP A 135 5.18 -28.56 -2.83
C ASP A 135 4.12 -29.03 -1.80
N SER A 136 3.05 -28.29 -1.62
CA SER A 136 1.86 -28.73 -0.89
C SER A 136 0.90 -29.41 -1.87
N GLY A 137 1.11 -30.72 -2.10
CA GLY A 137 0.31 -31.52 -3.01
C GLY A 137 -1.19 -31.31 -2.80
N LEU A 138 -1.83 -30.66 -3.73
CA LEU A 138 -3.28 -30.64 -3.84
C LEU A 138 -3.75 -32.06 -4.16
N LEU A 139 -4.44 -32.68 -3.21
CA LEU A 139 -5.23 -33.88 -3.44
C LEU A 139 -6.21 -33.60 -4.57
N GLN A 140 -6.05 -34.27 -5.69
CA GLN A 140 -7.08 -34.32 -6.72
C GLN A 140 -8.27 -35.11 -6.13
N PRO A 141 -9.50 -34.62 -6.26
CA PRO A 141 -10.67 -35.45 -6.04
C PRO A 141 -10.79 -36.46 -7.18
N ASP A 142 -11.05 -37.70 -6.83
CA ASP A 142 -11.46 -38.81 -7.73
C ASP A 142 -12.73 -38.47 -8.50
#